data_353bcaa1cbca43acd4d7b89a1c1e2ec8
#
_entry.id   353bcaa1cbca43acd4d7b89a1c1e2ec8
#
_cell.length_a   1.000
_cell.length_b   1.000
_cell.length_c   1.000
_cell.angle_alpha   90.00
_cell.angle_beta   90.00
_cell.angle_gamma   90.00
#
_symmetry.space_group_name_H-M   'P 1'
#
loop_
_entity.id
_entity.type
_entity.pdbx_description
1 polymer ?
#
loop_
_entity_poly.entity_id
_entity_poly.type
_entity_poly.pdbx_seq_one_letter_code
_entity_poly.pdbx_strand_id
1 'polypeptide(L)'
;MKTAVLFPGIGYHCDKPLLYYAGKLARAAGYEVLSVPYTGFPKNIRNDREKIREAIALAVEQTEQILMGQKWPEQADILFISKSIGTVAASQYAMDKGLSVRSILFTPLPEAFEKAVLPAIAFHGTADPWAETGTLADACQRKQIPLYRVEGANHSLETGDVMRDLQNLQETMKRVRRFIGENGQ
;
A
#
# COMPACT_ATOMS: atom_id res chain seq x y z
N MET A 1 18.93 7.54 8.17
CA MET A 1 18.65 7.23 6.74
C MET A 1 17.14 7.15 6.57
N LYS A 2 16.58 7.78 5.52
CA LYS A 2 15.14 7.71 5.22
C LYS A 2 14.94 6.85 3.98
N THR A 3 14.21 5.75 4.09
CA THR A 3 13.98 4.84 2.98
C THR A 3 12.48 4.60 2.81
N ALA A 4 11.95 4.81 1.61
CA ALA A 4 10.60 4.45 1.25
C ALA A 4 10.62 3.27 0.26
N VAL A 5 9.70 2.32 0.43
CA VAL A 5 9.56 1.19 -0.49
C VAL A 5 8.16 1.18 -1.08
N LEU A 6 8.09 1.06 -2.42
CA LEU A 6 6.84 0.96 -3.17
C LEU A 6 6.52 -0.50 -3.45
N PHE A 7 5.37 -0.96 -2.97
CA PHE A 7 4.85 -2.31 -3.18
C PHE A 7 3.62 -2.25 -4.09
N PRO A 8 3.75 -2.56 -5.37
CA PRO A 8 2.66 -2.44 -6.34
C PRO A 8 1.57 -3.51 -6.16
N GLY A 9 0.47 -3.35 -6.91
CA GLY A 9 -0.56 -4.36 -7.07
C GLY A 9 -0.41 -5.13 -8.38
N ILE A 10 -1.22 -6.18 -8.57
CA ILE A 10 -1.31 -6.88 -9.84
C ILE A 10 -1.94 -5.94 -10.88
N GLY A 11 -1.22 -5.72 -12.00
CA GLY A 11 -1.64 -4.78 -13.03
C GLY A 11 -1.61 -3.30 -12.63
N TYR A 12 -1.11 -3.00 -11.42
CA TYR A 12 -0.95 -1.63 -10.91
C TYR A 12 0.51 -1.40 -10.50
N HIS A 13 1.37 -1.14 -11.49
CA HIS A 13 2.81 -0.92 -11.30
C HIS A 13 3.12 0.44 -10.64
N CYS A 14 4.38 0.65 -10.25
CA CYS A 14 4.80 1.83 -9.47
C CYS A 14 4.68 3.17 -10.22
N ASP A 15 4.56 3.16 -11.56
CA ASP A 15 4.34 4.37 -12.37
C ASP A 15 2.86 4.76 -12.51
N LYS A 16 1.94 3.99 -11.92
CA LYS A 16 0.53 4.37 -11.87
C LYS A 16 0.28 5.43 -10.78
N PRO A 17 -0.75 6.29 -10.94
CA PRO A 17 -0.89 7.55 -10.21
C PRO A 17 -0.69 7.48 -8.70
N LEU A 18 -1.32 6.52 -8.01
CA LEU A 18 -1.24 6.45 -6.54
C LEU A 18 0.20 6.24 -6.06
N LEU A 19 0.90 5.25 -6.61
CA LEU A 19 2.27 4.92 -6.21
C LEU A 19 3.26 5.94 -6.76
N TYR A 20 3.08 6.39 -8.00
CA TYR A 20 3.94 7.39 -8.62
C TYR A 20 3.99 8.68 -7.83
N TYR A 21 2.82 9.28 -7.52
CA TYR A 21 2.79 10.55 -6.80
C TYR A 21 3.16 10.40 -5.33
N ALA A 22 2.77 9.29 -4.67
CA ALA A 22 3.22 9.02 -3.31
C ALA A 22 4.74 8.85 -3.22
N GLY A 23 5.35 8.16 -4.19
CA GLY A 23 6.81 8.06 -4.30
C GLY A 23 7.48 9.41 -4.56
N LYS A 24 6.87 10.29 -5.36
CA LYS A 24 7.35 11.67 -5.56
C LYS A 24 7.30 12.48 -4.26
N LEU A 25 6.22 12.36 -3.49
CA LEU A 25 6.10 13.01 -2.19
C LEU A 25 7.13 12.49 -1.18
N ALA A 26 7.39 11.18 -1.18
CA ALA A 26 8.44 10.59 -0.35
C ALA A 26 9.83 11.14 -0.72
N ARG A 27 10.17 11.19 -2.02
CA ARG A 27 11.44 11.81 -2.47
C ARG A 27 11.54 13.27 -2.06
N ALA A 28 10.48 14.06 -2.21
CA ALA A 28 10.44 15.45 -1.79
C ALA A 28 10.65 15.63 -0.26
N ALA A 29 10.29 14.62 0.54
CA ALA A 29 10.51 14.56 1.98
C ALA A 29 11.88 13.98 2.38
N GLY A 30 12.77 13.72 1.40
CA GLY A 30 14.15 13.27 1.62
C GLY A 30 14.31 11.75 1.74
N TYR A 31 13.31 10.96 1.31
CA TYR A 31 13.44 9.50 1.26
C TYR A 31 14.17 9.04 -0.01
N GLU A 32 15.09 8.11 0.14
CA GLU A 32 15.46 7.21 -0.95
C GLU A 32 14.27 6.29 -1.24
N VAL A 33 13.88 6.15 -2.53
CA VAL A 33 12.69 5.38 -2.91
C VAL A 33 13.09 4.16 -3.70
N LEU A 34 12.83 3.00 -3.13
CA LEU A 34 12.97 1.68 -3.73
C LEU A 34 11.62 1.21 -4.30
N SER A 35 11.65 0.28 -5.23
CA SER A 35 10.44 -0.35 -5.78
C SER A 35 10.60 -1.87 -5.78
N VAL A 36 9.50 -2.58 -5.54
CA VAL A 36 9.43 -4.04 -5.58
C VAL A 36 8.60 -4.46 -6.80
N PRO A 37 9.19 -4.55 -8.02
CA PRO A 37 8.46 -4.92 -9.22
C PRO A 37 8.11 -6.41 -9.21
N TYR A 38 6.83 -6.72 -9.06
CA TYR A 38 6.34 -8.09 -9.12
C TYR A 38 6.09 -8.57 -10.54
N THR A 39 6.32 -9.87 -10.76
CA THR A 39 6.08 -10.54 -12.04
C THR A 39 5.46 -11.93 -11.84
N GLY A 40 4.98 -12.55 -12.92
CA GLY A 40 4.60 -13.96 -12.91
C GLY A 40 3.29 -14.30 -12.19
N PHE A 41 2.43 -13.34 -11.91
CA PHE A 41 1.16 -13.63 -11.26
C PHE A 41 0.21 -14.47 -12.12
N PRO A 42 -0.59 -15.36 -11.49
CA PRO A 42 -1.61 -16.10 -12.20
C PRO A 42 -2.64 -15.15 -12.83
N LYS A 43 -3.19 -15.55 -13.99
CA LYS A 43 -4.23 -14.80 -14.67
C LYS A 43 -5.62 -15.11 -14.08
N ASN A 44 -6.57 -14.16 -14.23
CA ASN A 44 -7.98 -14.36 -13.84
C ASN A 44 -8.14 -14.77 -12.37
N ILE A 45 -7.45 -14.06 -11.47
CA ILE A 45 -7.42 -14.38 -10.03
C ILE A 45 -8.68 -13.90 -9.29
N ARG A 46 -9.45 -12.97 -9.87
CA ARG A 46 -10.64 -12.42 -9.23
C ARG A 46 -11.65 -13.54 -8.95
N ASN A 47 -12.17 -13.59 -7.73
CA ASN A 47 -13.10 -14.62 -7.21
C ASN A 47 -12.51 -16.04 -7.10
N ASP A 48 -11.21 -16.20 -7.26
CA ASP A 48 -10.50 -17.46 -7.10
C ASP A 48 -9.58 -17.40 -5.88
N ARG A 49 -10.03 -17.93 -4.76
CA ARG A 49 -9.31 -17.86 -3.47
C ARG A 49 -7.96 -18.56 -3.52
N GLU A 50 -7.83 -19.64 -4.28
CA GLU A 50 -6.55 -20.36 -4.39
C GLU A 50 -5.53 -19.52 -5.15
N LYS A 51 -5.93 -18.97 -6.30
CA LYS A 51 -5.05 -18.07 -7.07
C LYS A 51 -4.70 -16.78 -6.31
N ILE A 52 -5.63 -16.25 -5.49
CA ILE A 52 -5.32 -15.10 -4.63
C ILE A 52 -4.25 -15.48 -3.61
N ARG A 53 -4.34 -16.65 -2.96
CA ARG A 53 -3.33 -17.13 -2.02
C ARG A 53 -1.99 -17.37 -2.70
N GLU A 54 -1.99 -18.01 -3.88
CA GLU A 54 -0.79 -18.21 -4.70
C GLU A 54 -0.14 -16.88 -5.05
N ALA A 55 -0.92 -15.89 -5.49
CA ALA A 55 -0.42 -14.56 -5.81
C ALA A 55 0.14 -13.84 -4.57
N ILE A 56 -0.49 -13.97 -3.40
CA ILE A 56 0.03 -13.43 -2.13
C ILE A 56 1.38 -14.07 -1.80
N ALA A 57 1.46 -15.40 -1.85
CA ALA A 57 2.70 -16.13 -1.55
C ALA A 57 3.83 -15.69 -2.49
N LEU A 58 3.53 -15.57 -3.79
CA LEU A 58 4.49 -15.10 -4.79
C LEU A 58 4.95 -13.65 -4.55
N ALA A 59 4.03 -12.75 -4.16
CA ALA A 59 4.38 -11.36 -3.83
C ALA A 59 5.28 -11.28 -2.58
N VAL A 60 5.00 -12.10 -1.56
CA VAL A 60 5.83 -12.19 -0.35
C VAL A 60 7.22 -12.71 -0.69
N GLU A 61 7.31 -13.82 -1.44
CA GLU A 61 8.58 -14.40 -1.87
C GLU A 61 9.43 -13.42 -2.68
N GLN A 62 8.83 -12.77 -3.69
CA GLN A 62 9.55 -11.77 -4.49
C GLN A 62 9.98 -10.55 -3.68
N THR A 63 9.17 -10.12 -2.69
CA THR A 63 9.58 -9.06 -1.76
C THR A 63 10.84 -9.43 -1.00
N GLU A 64 10.90 -10.63 -0.44
CA GLU A 64 12.08 -11.15 0.26
C GLU A 64 13.31 -11.18 -0.66
N GLN A 65 13.15 -11.68 -1.88
CA GLN A 65 14.25 -11.78 -2.86
C GLN A 65 14.76 -10.40 -3.29
N ILE A 66 13.84 -9.46 -3.61
CA ILE A 66 14.20 -8.13 -4.12
C ILE A 66 14.86 -7.27 -3.02
N LEU A 67 14.36 -7.38 -1.78
CA LEU A 67 14.89 -6.65 -0.64
C LEU A 67 16.01 -7.43 0.10
N MET A 68 16.44 -8.59 -0.44
CA MET A 68 17.56 -9.34 0.09
C MET A 68 18.83 -8.48 0.11
N GLY A 69 19.45 -8.36 1.28
CA GLY A 69 20.66 -7.54 1.45
C GLY A 69 20.37 -6.05 1.71
N GLN A 70 19.12 -5.61 1.64
CA GLN A 70 18.77 -4.27 2.12
C GLN A 70 19.04 -4.17 3.62
N LYS A 71 19.86 -3.20 4.00
CA LYS A 71 20.16 -2.95 5.41
C LYS A 71 19.11 -2.02 6.03
N TRP A 72 18.58 -2.43 7.15
CA TRP A 72 17.61 -1.67 7.93
C TRP A 72 18.23 -1.26 9.27
N PRO A 73 18.92 -0.08 9.36
CA PRO A 73 19.43 0.40 10.66
C PRO A 73 18.30 0.62 11.66
N GLU A 74 18.53 0.36 12.94
CA GLU A 74 17.53 0.51 14.01
C GLU A 74 16.87 1.91 14.05
N GLN A 75 17.64 2.95 13.70
CA GLN A 75 17.14 4.33 13.68
C GLN A 75 16.72 4.80 12.27
N ALA A 76 16.47 3.89 11.35
CA ALA A 76 16.00 4.25 10.02
C ALA A 76 14.54 4.72 10.06
N ASP A 77 14.26 5.83 9.37
CA ASP A 77 12.87 6.24 9.07
C ASP A 77 12.41 5.47 7.84
N ILE A 78 11.61 4.42 8.05
CA ILE A 78 11.16 3.51 7.00
C ILE A 78 9.69 3.79 6.68
N LEU A 79 9.40 4.02 5.40
CA LEU A 79 8.05 4.26 4.89
C LEU A 79 7.69 3.19 3.85
N PHE A 80 6.66 2.41 4.11
CA PHE A 80 6.10 1.48 3.13
C PHE A 80 4.87 2.09 2.46
N ILE A 81 4.88 2.13 1.14
CA ILE A 81 3.79 2.64 0.31
C ILE A 81 3.31 1.49 -0.55
N SER A 82 2.15 0.98 -0.24
CA SER A 82 1.70 -0.30 -0.79
C SER A 82 0.30 -0.23 -1.39
N LYS A 83 0.02 -1.09 -2.36
CA LYS A 83 -1.26 -1.14 -3.05
C LYS A 83 -1.73 -2.59 -3.25
N SER A 84 -3.03 -2.85 -2.94
CA SER A 84 -3.65 -4.16 -3.18
C SER A 84 -2.86 -5.32 -2.56
N ILE A 85 -2.47 -6.31 -3.34
CA ILE A 85 -1.65 -7.45 -2.90
C ILE A 85 -0.32 -7.01 -2.27
N GLY A 86 0.24 -5.90 -2.75
CA GLY A 86 1.45 -5.31 -2.17
C GLY A 86 1.27 -4.89 -0.72
N THR A 87 0.03 -4.62 -0.25
CA THR A 87 -0.23 -4.31 1.16
C THR A 87 -0.01 -5.52 2.06
N VAL A 88 -0.34 -6.71 1.57
CA VAL A 88 -0.11 -7.97 2.29
C VAL A 88 1.37 -8.27 2.35
N ALA A 89 2.07 -8.20 1.22
CA ALA A 89 3.50 -8.46 1.13
C ALA A 89 4.32 -7.48 1.99
N ALA A 90 3.99 -6.18 1.96
CA ALA A 90 4.63 -5.16 2.77
C ALA A 90 4.44 -5.40 4.28
N SER A 91 3.20 -5.71 4.71
CA SER A 91 2.89 -5.98 6.11
C SER A 91 3.59 -7.25 6.61
N GLN A 92 3.59 -8.30 5.78
CA GLN A 92 4.29 -9.55 6.09
C GLN A 92 5.79 -9.32 6.25
N TYR A 93 6.42 -8.65 5.28
CA TYR A 93 7.86 -8.37 5.30
C TYR A 93 8.25 -7.54 6.52
N ALA A 94 7.48 -6.48 6.85
CA ALA A 94 7.76 -5.66 8.03
C ALA A 94 7.70 -6.48 9.31
N MET A 95 6.70 -7.35 9.44
CA MET A 95 6.52 -8.22 10.61
C MET A 95 7.66 -9.25 10.71
N ASP A 96 7.99 -9.94 9.62
CA ASP A 96 9.00 -11.01 9.60
C ASP A 96 10.41 -10.48 9.89
N LYS A 97 10.70 -9.23 9.49
CA LYS A 97 11.97 -8.55 9.77
C LYS A 97 11.97 -7.75 11.09
N GLY A 98 10.86 -7.71 11.81
CA GLY A 98 10.74 -6.92 13.05
C GLY A 98 10.95 -5.42 12.81
N LEU A 99 10.56 -4.89 11.64
CA LEU A 99 10.80 -3.50 11.29
C LEU A 99 9.76 -2.57 11.91
N SER A 100 10.22 -1.45 12.45
CA SER A 100 9.37 -0.30 12.76
C SER A 100 9.19 0.53 11.51
N VAL A 101 8.02 0.49 10.91
CA VAL A 101 7.73 1.18 9.64
C VAL A 101 6.47 2.04 9.78
N ARG A 102 6.40 3.11 8.97
CA ARG A 102 5.16 3.82 8.69
C ARG A 102 4.56 3.28 7.40
N SER A 103 3.23 3.07 7.36
CA SER A 103 2.60 2.39 6.22
C SER A 103 1.49 3.21 5.59
N ILE A 104 1.50 3.32 4.27
CA ILE A 104 0.42 3.86 3.45
C ILE A 104 -0.19 2.71 2.66
N LEU A 105 -1.46 2.42 2.91
CA LEU A 105 -2.17 1.27 2.35
C LEU A 105 -3.22 1.76 1.35
N PHE A 106 -2.95 1.64 0.05
CA PHE A 106 -3.93 1.92 -1.00
C PHE A 106 -4.73 0.67 -1.35
N THR A 107 -6.05 0.75 -1.24
CA THR A 107 -6.98 -0.35 -1.50
C THR A 107 -6.47 -1.69 -0.97
N PRO A 108 -6.24 -1.76 0.37
CA PRO A 108 -5.66 -2.94 0.98
C PRO A 108 -6.59 -4.14 0.85
N LEU A 109 -6.00 -5.34 0.79
CA LEU A 109 -6.72 -6.57 0.99
C LEU A 109 -6.91 -6.82 2.49
N PRO A 110 -8.01 -7.50 2.91
CA PRO A 110 -8.26 -7.79 4.33
C PRO A 110 -7.09 -8.50 5.04
N GLU A 111 -6.39 -9.37 4.35
CA GLU A 111 -5.24 -10.13 4.85
C GLU A 111 -4.08 -9.24 5.32
N ALA A 112 -3.96 -8.04 4.77
CA ALA A 112 -2.91 -7.10 5.18
C ALA A 112 -3.04 -6.66 6.65
N PHE A 113 -4.27 -6.61 7.17
CA PHE A 113 -4.52 -6.12 8.52
C PHE A 113 -4.14 -7.11 9.61
N GLU A 114 -4.01 -8.39 9.33
CA GLU A 114 -3.53 -9.38 10.29
C GLU A 114 -2.10 -9.04 10.76
N LYS A 115 -1.29 -8.51 9.85
CA LYS A 115 0.14 -8.24 10.02
C LYS A 115 0.52 -6.77 9.90
N ALA A 116 -0.47 -5.87 9.80
CA ALA A 116 -0.22 -4.44 9.65
C ALA A 116 0.58 -3.87 10.82
N VAL A 117 1.68 -3.21 10.50
CA VAL A 117 2.54 -2.49 11.43
C VAL A 117 2.10 -1.03 11.49
N LEU A 118 2.11 -0.46 12.69
CA LEU A 118 1.71 0.92 12.94
C LEU A 118 2.93 1.84 13.12
N PRO A 119 2.76 3.14 12.82
CA PRO A 119 1.54 3.82 12.38
C PRO A 119 1.24 3.60 10.89
N ALA A 120 -0.05 3.58 10.55
CA ALA A 120 -0.52 3.39 9.17
C ALA A 120 -1.71 4.30 8.84
N ILE A 121 -1.93 4.57 7.54
CA ILE A 121 -3.17 5.13 6.99
C ILE A 121 -3.66 4.25 5.83
N ALA A 122 -4.97 4.15 5.63
CA ALA A 122 -5.56 3.34 4.58
C ALA A 122 -6.51 4.16 3.70
N PHE A 123 -6.56 3.81 2.41
CA PHE A 123 -7.47 4.40 1.43
C PHE A 123 -8.27 3.28 0.75
N HIS A 124 -9.58 3.49 0.60
CA HIS A 124 -10.48 2.49 0.02
C HIS A 124 -11.53 3.16 -0.87
N GLY A 125 -11.83 2.55 -2.01
CA GLY A 125 -12.92 2.94 -2.88
C GLY A 125 -14.21 2.20 -2.50
N THR A 126 -15.32 2.91 -2.31
CA THR A 126 -16.57 2.27 -1.83
C THR A 126 -17.23 1.34 -2.85
N ALA A 127 -16.82 1.38 -4.12
CA ALA A 127 -17.20 0.44 -5.17
C ALA A 127 -16.08 -0.56 -5.51
N ASP A 128 -15.13 -0.76 -4.61
CA ASP A 128 -14.04 -1.72 -4.79
C ASP A 128 -14.56 -3.17 -4.71
N PRO A 129 -14.45 -3.96 -5.78
CA PRO A 129 -14.97 -5.33 -5.78
C PRO A 129 -14.06 -6.36 -5.10
N TRP A 130 -12.86 -5.96 -4.62
CA TRP A 130 -11.90 -6.86 -3.97
C TRP A 130 -12.04 -6.91 -2.46
N ALA A 131 -12.64 -5.88 -1.87
CA ALA A 131 -12.81 -5.81 -0.43
C ALA A 131 -14.10 -5.05 -0.09
N GLU A 132 -14.91 -5.60 0.76
CA GLU A 132 -16.14 -4.98 1.22
C GLU A 132 -15.82 -3.87 2.21
N THR A 133 -16.46 -2.71 2.04
CA THR A 133 -16.19 -1.49 2.82
C THR A 133 -16.37 -1.70 4.32
N GLY A 134 -17.41 -2.43 4.75
CA GLY A 134 -17.66 -2.72 6.17
C GLY A 134 -16.53 -3.54 6.79
N THR A 135 -16.13 -4.60 6.10
CA THR A 135 -15.01 -5.47 6.54
C THR A 135 -13.72 -4.70 6.73
N LEU A 136 -13.38 -3.80 5.78
CA LEU A 136 -12.18 -2.96 5.92
C LEU A 136 -12.32 -1.91 7.02
N ALA A 137 -13.50 -1.31 7.17
CA ALA A 137 -13.75 -0.33 8.23
C ALA A 137 -13.56 -0.95 9.62
N ASP A 138 -14.10 -2.14 9.84
CA ASP A 138 -13.94 -2.90 11.09
C ASP A 138 -12.49 -3.27 11.36
N ALA A 139 -11.75 -3.72 10.33
CA ALA A 139 -10.34 -4.05 10.45
C ALA A 139 -9.49 -2.81 10.81
N CYS A 140 -9.73 -1.69 10.14
CA CYS A 140 -9.08 -0.42 10.41
C CYS A 140 -9.39 0.08 11.83
N GLN A 141 -10.66 -0.01 12.27
CA GLN A 141 -11.07 0.39 13.61
C GLN A 141 -10.36 -0.43 14.69
N ARG A 142 -10.33 -1.77 14.56
CA ARG A 142 -9.63 -2.65 15.50
C ARG A 142 -8.14 -2.35 15.61
N LYS A 143 -7.51 -1.92 14.52
CA LYS A 143 -6.08 -1.58 14.46
C LYS A 143 -5.80 -0.10 14.68
N GLN A 144 -6.82 0.73 14.89
CA GLN A 144 -6.70 2.19 15.02
C GLN A 144 -6.03 2.85 13.80
N ILE A 145 -6.27 2.31 12.60
CA ILE A 145 -5.78 2.83 11.33
C ILE A 145 -6.82 3.79 10.74
N PRO A 146 -6.49 5.08 10.51
CA PRO A 146 -7.38 5.99 9.80
C PRO A 146 -7.73 5.46 8.40
N LEU A 147 -9.02 5.27 8.12
CA LEU A 147 -9.54 4.84 6.82
C LEU A 147 -10.16 6.02 6.08
N TYR A 148 -9.59 6.36 4.92
CA TYR A 148 -10.12 7.37 4.01
C TYR A 148 -10.86 6.70 2.86
N ARG A 149 -12.18 6.94 2.79
CA ARG A 149 -13.05 6.37 1.76
C ARG A 149 -13.19 7.33 0.59
N VAL A 150 -13.13 6.80 -0.63
CA VAL A 150 -13.40 7.53 -1.88
C VAL A 150 -14.70 6.98 -2.45
N GLU A 151 -15.75 7.83 -2.40
CA GLU A 151 -17.11 7.41 -2.73
C GLU A 151 -17.27 7.07 -4.21
N GLY A 152 -17.85 5.89 -4.49
CA GLY A 152 -18.07 5.37 -5.84
C GLY A 152 -16.80 4.93 -6.58
N ALA A 153 -15.64 5.00 -5.94
CA ALA A 153 -14.38 4.61 -6.58
C ALA A 153 -14.13 3.09 -6.50
N ASN A 154 -13.50 2.59 -7.52
CA ASN A 154 -13.08 1.19 -7.70
C ASN A 154 -11.76 0.87 -6.98
N HIS A 155 -11.19 -0.30 -7.28
CA HIS A 155 -9.90 -0.76 -6.73
C HIS A 155 -8.69 0.11 -7.12
N SER A 156 -8.80 1.01 -8.07
CA SER A 156 -7.76 2.00 -8.43
C SER A 156 -8.00 3.38 -7.82
N LEU A 157 -9.04 3.53 -6.99
CA LEU A 157 -9.59 4.80 -6.48
C LEU A 157 -10.11 5.71 -7.61
N GLU A 158 -10.62 5.10 -8.68
CA GLU A 158 -11.20 5.77 -9.85
C GLU A 158 -12.71 5.53 -9.91
N THR A 159 -13.46 6.58 -10.25
CA THR A 159 -14.93 6.53 -10.41
C THR A 159 -15.36 6.36 -11.86
N GLY A 160 -14.43 6.57 -12.80
CA GLY A 160 -14.68 6.62 -14.24
C GLY A 160 -14.98 8.03 -14.77
N ASP A 161 -15.13 9.03 -13.89
CA ASP A 161 -15.16 10.45 -14.26
C ASP A 161 -13.75 11.02 -14.06
N VAL A 162 -13.08 11.36 -15.14
CA VAL A 162 -11.67 11.79 -15.13
C VAL A 162 -11.45 13.02 -14.25
N MET A 163 -12.35 14.01 -14.29
CA MET A 163 -12.16 15.23 -13.50
C MET A 163 -12.38 14.98 -12.00
N ARG A 164 -13.33 14.13 -11.66
CA ARG A 164 -13.55 13.66 -10.28
C ARG A 164 -12.38 12.82 -9.79
N ASP A 165 -11.84 11.96 -10.64
CA ASP A 165 -10.70 11.10 -10.31
C ASP A 165 -9.43 11.92 -10.05
N LEU A 166 -9.18 13.00 -10.81
CA LEU A 166 -8.09 13.94 -10.55
C LEU A 166 -8.27 14.68 -9.21
N GLN A 167 -9.48 15.09 -8.87
CA GLN A 167 -9.77 15.70 -7.57
C GLN A 167 -9.57 14.73 -6.42
N ASN A 168 -10.08 13.50 -6.55
CA ASN A 168 -9.90 12.42 -5.57
C ASN A 168 -8.41 12.08 -5.37
N LEU A 169 -7.64 12.01 -6.45
CA LEU A 169 -6.19 11.81 -6.40
C LEU A 169 -5.49 12.95 -5.65
N GLN A 170 -5.86 14.19 -5.92
CA GLN A 170 -5.32 15.36 -5.22
C GLN A 170 -5.58 15.30 -3.71
N GLU A 171 -6.82 15.01 -3.30
CA GLU A 171 -7.18 14.89 -1.88
C GLU A 171 -6.45 13.71 -1.21
N THR A 172 -6.35 12.59 -1.90
CA THR A 172 -5.57 11.44 -1.44
C THR A 172 -4.10 11.82 -1.21
N MET A 173 -3.48 12.50 -2.16
CA MET A 173 -2.07 12.92 -2.05
C MET A 173 -1.85 14.00 -0.98
N LYS A 174 -2.82 14.88 -0.70
CA LYS A 174 -2.75 15.81 0.44
C LYS A 174 -2.65 15.05 1.78
N ARG A 175 -3.42 13.98 1.95
CA ARG A 175 -3.39 13.13 3.15
C ARG A 175 -2.07 12.35 3.25
N VAL A 176 -1.61 11.79 2.13
CA VAL A 176 -0.30 11.13 2.02
C VAL A 176 0.82 12.08 2.42
N ARG A 177 0.84 13.31 1.87
CA ARG A 177 1.84 14.33 2.20
C ARG A 177 1.85 14.67 3.68
N ARG A 178 0.68 14.84 4.30
CA ARG A 178 0.56 15.09 5.74
C ARG A 178 1.16 13.94 6.54
N PHE A 179 0.77 12.71 6.25
CA PHE A 179 1.27 11.52 6.94
C PHE A 179 2.80 11.37 6.81
N ILE A 180 3.37 11.66 5.63
CA ILE A 180 4.82 11.65 5.43
C ILE A 180 5.51 12.74 6.25
N GLY A 181 4.90 13.92 6.39
CA GLY A 181 5.47 15.10 7.06
C GLY A 181 5.31 15.12 8.58
N GLU A 182 4.42 14.33 9.17
CA GLU A 182 4.08 14.37 10.61
C GLU A 182 5.23 13.97 11.57
N ASN A 183 6.36 13.47 11.07
CA ASN A 183 7.56 13.17 11.87
C ASN A 183 8.73 14.11 11.62
N GLY A 184 8.49 15.31 11.06
CA GLY A 184 9.52 16.29 10.70
C GLY A 184 9.50 17.60 11.50
N GLN A 185 8.85 17.61 12.69
CA GLN A 185 8.94 18.72 13.65
C GLN A 185 9.29 18.22 15.02
#